data_37e6d5758b8ec17add88de6310b1c502
#
_entry.id   37e6d5758b8ec17add88de6310b1c502
#
_cell.length_a   1.000
_cell.length_b   1.000
_cell.length_c   1.000
_cell.angle_alpha   90.00
_cell.angle_beta   90.00
_cell.angle_gamma   90.00
#
_symmetry.space_group_name_H-M   'P 1'
#
loop_
_entity.id
_entity.type
_entity.pdbx_description
1 polymer ?
#
loop_
_entity_poly.entity_id
_entity_poly.type
_entity_poly.pdbx_seq_one_letter_code
_entity_poly.pdbx_strand_id
1 'polypeptide(L)'
;MVLPALEQGGYTYEKQVVIGKRLGGRNHKVDLILTTRQGRKIPVSMKWQQVSGTAEQKVPFEIMCLADAVAKSEGKFSKAYLVLGGDGWTLKDFYLGDGLKQYLKNFEAIEVVKLEAFIAKANKGIL
;
A
#
# COMPACT_ATOMS: atom_id res chain seq x y z
N MET A 1 -2.51 15.54 -5.35
CA MET A 1 -3.16 15.40 -4.03
C MET A 1 -2.36 14.56 -3.06
N VAL A 2 -1.83 13.42 -3.51
CA VAL A 2 -1.01 12.57 -2.64
C VAL A 2 0.34 13.22 -2.34
N LEU A 3 1.06 13.66 -3.37
CA LEU A 3 2.40 14.20 -3.18
C LEU A 3 2.44 15.46 -2.33
N PRO A 4 1.54 16.46 -2.54
CA PRO A 4 1.49 17.61 -1.63
C PRO A 4 1.17 17.22 -0.19
N ALA A 5 0.30 16.23 0.03
CA ALA A 5 -0.02 15.76 1.37
C ALA A 5 1.19 15.14 2.06
N LEU A 6 1.99 14.38 1.32
CA LEU A 6 3.22 13.80 1.86
C LEU A 6 4.23 14.88 2.24
N GLU A 7 4.41 15.87 1.40
CA GLU A 7 5.29 16.99 1.70
C GLU A 7 4.83 17.74 2.94
N GLN A 8 3.53 17.98 3.07
CA GLN A 8 2.95 18.63 4.24
C GLN A 8 3.24 17.84 5.51
N GLY A 9 3.17 16.52 5.45
CA GLY A 9 3.42 15.64 6.59
C GLY A 9 4.89 15.40 6.89
N GLY A 10 5.80 15.95 6.11
CA GLY A 10 7.24 15.80 6.35
C GLY A 10 7.87 14.56 5.74
N TYR A 11 7.22 13.93 4.77
CA TYR A 11 7.77 12.77 4.07
C TYR A 11 8.56 13.18 2.84
N THR A 12 9.64 12.44 2.57
CA THR A 12 10.25 12.42 1.25
C THR A 12 9.80 11.14 0.55
N TYR A 13 9.95 11.08 -0.77
CA TYR A 13 9.44 9.92 -1.52
C TYR A 13 10.23 9.70 -2.80
N GLU A 14 10.24 8.45 -3.26
CA GLU A 14 10.69 8.05 -4.58
C GLU A 14 9.53 7.38 -5.29
N LYS A 15 9.40 7.62 -6.61
CA LYS A 15 8.31 7.05 -7.42
C LYS A 15 8.79 5.83 -8.19
N GLN A 16 7.90 4.87 -8.38
CA GLN A 16 8.10 3.72 -9.27
C GLN A 16 9.39 2.97 -8.95
N VAL A 17 9.47 2.42 -7.74
CA VAL A 17 10.67 1.75 -7.25
C VAL A 17 10.49 0.24 -7.27
N VAL A 18 11.48 -0.49 -7.77
CA VAL A 18 11.51 -1.96 -7.68
C VAL A 18 12.06 -2.34 -6.31
N ILE A 19 11.27 -3.08 -5.53
CA ILE A 19 11.63 -3.47 -4.16
C ILE A 19 12.01 -4.95 -4.03
N GLY A 20 12.15 -5.65 -5.14
CA GLY A 20 12.49 -7.06 -5.16
C GLY A 20 11.66 -7.81 -6.18
N LYS A 21 11.37 -9.06 -5.88
CA LYS A 21 10.57 -9.93 -6.75
C LYS A 21 9.20 -10.16 -6.14
N ARG A 22 8.19 -10.19 -7.02
CA ARG A 22 6.85 -10.62 -6.64
C ARG A 22 6.84 -12.15 -6.48
N LEU A 23 5.82 -12.65 -5.82
CA LEU A 23 5.53 -14.07 -5.87
C LEU A 23 5.34 -14.45 -7.34
N GLY A 24 6.07 -15.46 -7.80
CA GLY A 24 6.11 -15.82 -9.22
C GLY A 24 7.33 -15.31 -9.97
N GLY A 25 8.16 -14.47 -9.36
CA GLY A 25 9.50 -14.13 -9.86
C GLY A 25 9.64 -12.86 -10.68
N ARG A 26 8.56 -12.17 -11.00
CA ARG A 26 8.64 -10.88 -11.71
C ARG A 26 9.06 -9.77 -10.75
N ASN A 27 9.63 -8.68 -11.29
CA ASN A 27 9.97 -7.52 -10.49
C ASN A 27 8.73 -6.94 -9.80
N HIS A 28 8.87 -6.61 -8.52
CA HIS A 28 7.81 -5.98 -7.76
C HIS A 28 8.08 -4.48 -7.72
N LYS A 29 7.36 -3.72 -8.54
CA LYS A 29 7.46 -2.27 -8.59
C LYS A 29 6.30 -1.67 -7.81
N VAL A 30 6.62 -0.83 -6.83
CA VAL A 30 5.62 -0.10 -6.06
C VAL A 30 5.53 1.34 -6.56
N ASP A 31 4.41 1.97 -6.30
CA ASP A 31 4.17 3.33 -6.79
C ASP A 31 5.05 4.36 -6.07
N LEU A 32 5.24 4.17 -4.77
CA LEU A 32 6.05 5.06 -3.96
C LEU A 32 6.83 4.29 -2.91
N ILE A 33 8.01 4.80 -2.56
CA ILE A 33 8.68 4.49 -1.30
C ILE A 33 8.74 5.80 -0.51
N LEU A 34 8.11 5.83 0.65
CA LEU A 34 8.14 6.99 1.55
C LEU A 34 9.28 6.86 2.52
N THR A 35 9.89 7.98 2.87
CA THR A 35 10.84 8.04 3.98
C THR A 35 10.29 9.02 5.01
N THR A 36 10.12 8.54 6.24
CA THR A 36 9.65 9.38 7.36
C THR A 36 10.77 10.25 7.89
N ARG A 37 10.43 11.20 8.77
CA ARG A 37 11.43 12.04 9.43
C ARG A 37 12.41 11.23 10.25
N GLN A 38 11.99 10.05 10.73
CA GLN A 38 12.85 9.14 11.49
C GLN A 38 13.68 8.23 10.58
N GLY A 39 13.56 8.39 9.26
CA GLY A 39 14.31 7.57 8.30
C GLY A 39 13.69 6.22 7.98
N ARG A 40 12.47 5.96 8.43
CA ARG A 40 11.77 4.71 8.12
C ARG A 40 11.26 4.74 6.68
N LYS A 41 11.36 3.60 6.01
CA LYS A 41 10.90 3.47 4.63
C LYS A 41 9.62 2.65 4.58
N ILE A 42 8.64 3.17 3.83
CA ILE A 42 7.31 2.58 3.73
C ILE A 42 6.93 2.46 2.26
N PRO A 43 6.84 1.23 1.72
CA PRO A 43 6.34 1.04 0.36
C PRO A 43 4.84 1.34 0.29
N VAL A 44 4.42 1.92 -0.83
CA VAL A 44 3.01 2.23 -1.09
C VAL A 44 2.66 1.76 -2.48
N SER A 45 1.66 0.88 -2.57
CA SER A 45 1.04 0.50 -3.83
C SER A 45 -0.35 1.11 -3.91
N MET A 46 -0.73 1.54 -5.11
CA MET A 46 -2.04 2.14 -5.35
C MET A 46 -2.80 1.33 -6.39
N LYS A 47 -4.08 1.10 -6.14
CA LYS A 47 -4.99 0.48 -7.09
C LYS A 47 -6.15 1.43 -7.31
N TRP A 48 -6.47 1.67 -8.58
CA TRP A 48 -7.52 2.60 -8.95
C TRP A 48 -8.62 1.86 -9.70
N GLN A 49 -9.87 2.04 -9.28
CA GLN A 49 -11.01 1.48 -9.97
C GLN A 49 -12.18 2.46 -9.94
N GLN A 50 -12.46 3.06 -11.08
CA GLN A 50 -13.52 4.06 -11.20
C GLN A 50 -14.89 3.42 -11.47
N VAL A 51 -14.88 2.31 -12.20
CA VAL A 51 -16.09 1.52 -12.48
C VAL A 51 -15.81 0.08 -12.09
N SER A 52 -16.85 -0.73 -11.93
CA SER A 52 -16.69 -2.15 -11.62
C SER A 52 -15.79 -2.83 -12.67
N GLY A 53 -14.81 -3.61 -12.21
CA GLY A 53 -13.85 -4.23 -13.09
C GLY A 53 -12.92 -5.20 -12.36
N THR A 54 -11.75 -5.46 -12.94
CA THR A 54 -10.84 -6.51 -12.50
C THR A 54 -9.78 -6.07 -11.49
N ALA A 55 -9.67 -4.76 -11.21
CA ALA A 55 -8.66 -4.27 -10.26
C ALA A 55 -8.87 -4.89 -8.87
N GLU A 56 -10.11 -5.16 -8.48
CA GLU A 56 -10.43 -5.77 -7.20
C GLU A 56 -9.78 -7.12 -7.01
N GLN A 57 -9.67 -7.90 -8.08
CA GLN A 57 -9.11 -9.24 -8.01
C GLN A 57 -7.60 -9.22 -7.78
N LYS A 58 -6.96 -8.10 -8.04
CA LYS A 58 -5.51 -7.94 -7.86
C LYS A 58 -5.13 -7.58 -6.43
N VAL A 59 -6.10 -7.16 -5.62
CA VAL A 59 -5.83 -6.70 -4.24
C VAL A 59 -5.25 -7.79 -3.36
N PRO A 60 -5.84 -9.00 -3.27
CA PRO A 60 -5.26 -10.04 -2.41
C PRO A 60 -3.84 -10.42 -2.83
N PHE A 61 -3.59 -10.52 -4.14
CA PHE A 61 -2.26 -10.86 -4.62
C PHE A 61 -1.25 -9.78 -4.27
N GLU A 62 -1.61 -8.50 -4.43
CA GLU A 62 -0.71 -7.41 -4.07
C GLU A 62 -0.43 -7.38 -2.57
N ILE A 63 -1.43 -7.66 -1.73
CA ILE A 63 -1.23 -7.76 -0.28
C ILE A 63 -0.21 -8.87 0.03
N MET A 64 -0.34 -10.02 -0.61
CA MET A 64 0.60 -11.12 -0.41
C MET A 64 2.01 -10.74 -0.84
N CYS A 65 2.15 -10.06 -1.98
CA CYS A 65 3.46 -9.64 -2.48
C CYS A 65 4.08 -8.57 -1.57
N LEU A 66 3.29 -7.64 -1.06
CA LEU A 66 3.78 -6.62 -0.12
C LEU A 66 4.20 -7.27 1.20
N ALA A 67 3.42 -8.20 1.72
CA ALA A 67 3.76 -8.91 2.94
C ALA A 67 5.06 -9.68 2.78
N ASP A 68 5.25 -10.34 1.64
CA ASP A 68 6.49 -11.04 1.33
C ASP A 68 7.67 -10.07 1.26
N ALA A 69 7.49 -8.91 0.62
CA ALA A 69 8.54 -7.90 0.51
C ALA A 69 8.95 -7.36 1.88
N VAL A 70 7.98 -7.07 2.74
CA VAL A 70 8.26 -6.60 4.10
C VAL A 70 9.02 -7.67 4.89
N ALA A 71 8.56 -8.92 4.82
CA ALA A 71 9.20 -10.03 5.55
C ALA A 71 10.64 -10.25 5.11
N LYS A 72 10.93 -10.09 3.82
CA LYS A 72 12.27 -10.32 3.26
C LYS A 72 13.17 -9.10 3.30
N SER A 73 12.68 -7.96 3.75
CA SER A 73 13.43 -6.70 3.72
C SER A 73 14.51 -6.59 4.79
N GLU A 74 14.62 -7.56 5.69
CA GLU A 74 15.59 -7.54 6.81
C GLU A 74 15.45 -6.28 7.66
N GLY A 75 14.21 -5.87 7.92
CA GLY A 75 13.91 -4.70 8.76
C GLY A 75 13.92 -3.37 8.02
N LYS A 76 14.23 -3.36 6.72
CA LYS A 76 14.21 -2.13 5.93
C LYS A 76 12.81 -1.54 5.83
N PHE A 77 11.79 -2.39 5.68
CA PHE A 77 10.39 -1.99 5.65
C PHE A 77 9.69 -2.58 6.87
N SER A 78 9.10 -1.75 7.71
CA SER A 78 8.35 -2.24 8.87
C SER A 78 6.87 -2.41 8.54
N LYS A 79 6.39 -1.71 7.53
CA LYS A 79 5.01 -1.82 7.04
C LYS A 79 4.91 -1.33 5.61
N ALA A 80 3.76 -1.54 5.00
CA ALA A 80 3.45 -1.03 3.67
C ALA A 80 1.98 -0.66 3.60
N TYR A 81 1.63 0.20 2.65
CA TYR A 81 0.24 0.60 2.40
C TYR A 81 -0.21 0.11 1.04
N LEU A 82 -1.44 -0.35 0.98
CA LEU A 82 -2.16 -0.57 -0.26
C LEU A 82 -3.33 0.40 -0.27
N VAL A 83 -3.30 1.35 -1.21
CA VAL A 83 -4.26 2.45 -1.28
C VAL A 83 -5.27 2.16 -2.37
N LEU A 84 -6.56 2.23 -2.03
CA LEU A 84 -7.65 2.00 -2.96
C LEU A 84 -8.28 3.33 -3.33
N GLY A 85 -8.22 3.69 -4.61
CA GLY A 85 -8.80 4.92 -5.13
C GLY A 85 -9.92 4.64 -6.11
N GLY A 86 -10.82 5.64 -6.29
CA GLY A 86 -11.96 5.54 -7.18
C GLY A 86 -13.21 4.96 -6.51
N ASP A 87 -14.33 5.04 -7.21
CA ASP A 87 -15.64 4.69 -6.66
C ASP A 87 -16.20 3.35 -7.16
N GLY A 88 -15.44 2.64 -8.00
CA GLY A 88 -15.90 1.41 -8.65
C GLY A 88 -15.75 0.14 -7.83
N TRP A 89 -15.41 0.22 -6.55
CA TRP A 89 -15.12 -0.94 -5.71
C TRP A 89 -16.39 -1.57 -5.18
N THR A 90 -16.64 -2.83 -5.50
CA THR A 90 -17.74 -3.61 -4.94
C THR A 90 -17.33 -4.34 -3.68
N LEU A 91 -16.03 -4.63 -3.51
CA LEU A 91 -15.47 -5.34 -2.35
C LEU A 91 -14.76 -4.40 -1.37
N LYS A 92 -15.03 -3.10 -1.47
CA LYS A 92 -14.34 -2.09 -0.66
C LYS A 92 -14.42 -2.38 0.83
N ASP A 93 -15.62 -2.61 1.35
CA ASP A 93 -15.80 -2.85 2.79
C ASP A 93 -15.11 -4.14 3.22
N PHE A 94 -15.10 -5.15 2.36
CA PHE A 94 -14.40 -6.40 2.63
C PHE A 94 -12.89 -6.16 2.77
N TYR A 95 -12.29 -5.39 1.84
CA TYR A 95 -10.85 -5.13 1.86
C TYR A 95 -10.42 -4.15 2.96
N LEU A 96 -11.25 -3.18 3.30
CA LEU A 96 -10.94 -2.20 4.34
C LEU A 96 -11.23 -2.70 5.74
N GLY A 97 -12.09 -3.72 5.88
CA GLY A 97 -12.49 -4.29 7.16
C GLY A 97 -11.72 -5.56 7.49
N ASP A 98 -12.36 -6.43 8.24
CA ASP A 98 -11.74 -7.66 8.73
C ASP A 98 -11.98 -8.88 7.83
N GLY A 99 -12.63 -8.68 6.67
CA GLY A 99 -12.97 -9.80 5.78
C GLY A 99 -11.77 -10.58 5.30
N LEU A 100 -10.69 -9.90 4.93
CA LEU A 100 -9.47 -10.56 4.45
C LEU A 100 -8.80 -11.43 5.50
N LYS A 101 -8.93 -11.08 6.77
CA LYS A 101 -8.31 -11.83 7.87
C LYS A 101 -8.84 -13.25 7.99
N GLN A 102 -10.01 -13.52 7.45
CA GLN A 102 -10.59 -14.86 7.44
C GLN A 102 -9.92 -15.77 6.42
N TYR A 103 -9.28 -15.20 5.40
CA TYR A 103 -8.76 -15.97 4.26
C TYR A 103 -7.26 -15.79 4.03
N LEU A 104 -6.67 -14.71 4.53
CA LEU A 104 -5.23 -14.44 4.39
C LEU A 104 -4.57 -14.36 5.76
N LYS A 105 -3.31 -14.82 5.82
CA LYS A 105 -2.50 -14.80 7.05
C LYS A 105 -1.23 -13.98 6.82
N ASN A 106 -0.61 -13.55 7.91
CA ASN A 106 0.72 -12.94 7.89
C ASN A 106 0.80 -11.65 7.09
N PHE A 107 -0.25 -10.83 7.12
CA PHE A 107 -0.23 -9.53 6.46
C PHE A 107 -0.49 -8.36 7.42
N GLU A 108 -0.18 -8.53 8.70
CA GLU A 108 -0.41 -7.50 9.72
C GLU A 108 0.36 -6.22 9.44
N ALA A 109 1.49 -6.32 8.74
CA ALA A 109 2.28 -5.15 8.37
C ALA A 109 1.69 -4.36 7.20
N ILE A 110 0.64 -4.88 6.54
CA ILE A 110 0.05 -4.24 5.37
C ILE A 110 -1.25 -3.58 5.78
N GLU A 111 -1.32 -2.26 5.61
CA GLU A 111 -2.55 -1.51 5.83
C GLU A 111 -3.23 -1.24 4.49
N VAL A 112 -4.49 -1.67 4.37
CA VAL A 112 -5.33 -1.39 3.21
C VAL A 112 -6.20 -0.20 3.57
N VAL A 113 -6.06 0.90 2.84
CA VAL A 113 -6.78 2.14 3.13
C VAL A 113 -7.36 2.74 1.85
N LYS A 114 -8.44 3.49 1.98
CA LYS A 114 -8.95 4.26 0.85
C LYS A 114 -8.09 5.52 0.67
N LEU A 115 -8.11 6.07 -0.55
CA LEU A 115 -7.26 7.20 -0.92
C LEU A 115 -7.44 8.40 0.02
N GLU A 116 -8.69 8.75 0.35
CA GLU A 116 -8.98 9.90 1.19
C GLU A 116 -8.39 9.75 2.60
N ALA A 117 -8.47 8.54 3.15
CA ALA A 117 -7.89 8.25 4.46
C ALA A 117 -6.36 8.31 4.42
N PHE A 118 -5.77 7.81 3.34
CA PHE A 118 -4.32 7.89 3.14
C PHE A 118 -3.85 9.34 3.08
N ILE A 119 -4.53 10.17 2.31
CA ILE A 119 -4.20 11.59 2.18
C ILE A 119 -4.32 12.30 3.54
N ALA A 120 -5.37 12.01 4.30
CA ALA A 120 -5.55 12.61 5.62
C ALA A 120 -4.42 12.24 6.57
N LYS A 121 -4.02 10.97 6.60
CA LYS A 121 -2.90 10.51 7.42
C LYS A 121 -1.57 11.12 6.98
N ALA A 122 -1.37 11.24 5.66
CA ALA A 122 -0.15 11.84 5.11
C ALA A 122 -0.03 13.30 5.54
N ASN A 123 -1.10 14.07 5.43
CA ASN A 123 -1.12 15.47 5.86
C ASN A 123 -0.75 15.63 7.34
N LYS A 124 -1.14 14.70 8.17
CA LYS A 124 -0.88 14.73 9.61
C LYS A 124 0.47 14.13 10.00
N GLY A 125 1.18 13.52 9.04
CA GLY A 125 2.46 12.88 9.32
C GLY A 125 2.35 11.61 10.15
N ILE A 126 1.25 10.87 10.05
CA ILE A 126 0.99 9.68 10.88
C ILE A 126 0.86 8.38 10.06
N LEU A 127 1.46 8.35 8.90
CA LEU A 127 1.50 7.11 8.10
C LEU A 127 2.33 6.02 8.77
#